data_4cea15a28d88b364db50c740f41b7d4a
#
_entry.id   4cea15a28d88b364db50c740f41b7d4a
#
_cell.length_a   1.000
_cell.length_b   1.000
_cell.length_c   1.000
_cell.angle_alpha   90.00
_cell.angle_beta   90.00
_cell.angle_gamma   90.00
#
_symmetry.space_group_name_H-M   'P 1'
#
loop_
_entity.id
_entity.type
_entity.pdbx_description
1 polymer ?
#
loop_
_entity_poly.entity_id
_entity_poly.type
_entity_poly.pdbx_seq_one_letter_code
_entity_poly.pdbx_strand_id
1 'polypeptide(L)'
;MDKKITYHEQTSRENTLKLRSVLQTLPDFTKDFFRAIEPNTSAKTRISYVYDIRLFFQFLQINNPVFAKKDSIKDIRLEDLEQLQPVDIEEYLEYLKYYKDADGVIHTNKERGIHRKLAAL
;
A
#
# COMPACT_ATOMS: atom_id res chain seq x y z
N MET A 1 25.95 -3.28 29.33
CA MET A 1 26.80 -3.51 28.17
C MET A 1 25.96 -3.44 26.92
N ASP A 2 26.20 -2.47 26.09
CA ASP A 2 25.38 -2.24 24.91
C ASP A 2 25.72 -3.26 23.83
N LYS A 3 24.71 -4.03 23.42
CA LYS A 3 24.87 -4.90 22.26
C LYS A 3 24.97 -4.04 21.01
N LYS A 4 26.00 -4.22 20.21
CA LYS A 4 26.05 -3.64 18.89
C LYS A 4 24.89 -4.20 18.08
N ILE A 5 23.99 -3.31 17.59
CA ILE A 5 22.91 -3.67 16.68
C ILE A 5 23.55 -3.92 15.31
N THR A 6 23.27 -5.08 14.71
CA THR A 6 23.74 -5.37 13.36
C THR A 6 23.06 -4.44 12.35
N TYR A 7 23.70 -4.21 11.21
CA TYR A 7 23.11 -3.45 10.11
C TYR A 7 21.73 -3.98 9.71
N HIS A 8 21.60 -5.31 9.66
CA HIS A 8 20.34 -5.97 9.32
C HIS A 8 19.23 -5.70 10.34
N GLU A 9 19.55 -5.78 11.63
CA GLU A 9 18.61 -5.48 12.71
C GLU A 9 18.19 -4.02 12.70
N GLN A 10 19.12 -3.11 12.47
CA GLN A 10 18.83 -1.68 12.38
C GLN A 10 17.90 -1.38 11.20
N THR A 11 18.17 -1.94 10.03
CA THR A 11 17.33 -1.78 8.84
C THR A 11 15.92 -2.31 9.10
N SER A 12 15.79 -3.46 9.74
CA SER A 12 14.49 -4.04 10.09
C SER A 12 13.71 -3.15 11.04
N ARG A 13 14.35 -2.56 12.03
CA ARG A 13 13.72 -1.61 12.97
C ARG A 13 13.24 -0.36 12.25
N GLU A 14 14.07 0.22 11.39
CA GLU A 14 13.71 1.39 10.59
C GLU A 14 12.53 1.12 9.68
N ASN A 15 12.51 -0.02 9.01
CA ASN A 15 11.39 -0.43 8.16
C ASN A 15 10.12 -0.64 8.98
N THR A 16 10.22 -1.20 10.18
CA THR A 16 9.07 -1.38 11.06
C THR A 16 8.48 -0.02 11.48
N LEU A 17 9.32 0.95 11.79
CA LEU A 17 8.86 2.29 12.16
C LEU A 17 8.20 3.00 10.96
N LYS A 18 8.76 2.87 9.77
CA LYS A 18 8.14 3.39 8.54
C LYS A 18 6.79 2.74 8.29
N LEU A 19 6.69 1.44 8.43
CA LEU A 19 5.44 0.70 8.27
C LEU A 19 4.36 1.25 9.20
N ARG A 20 4.67 1.41 10.49
CA ARG A 20 3.73 1.95 11.47
C ARG A 20 3.28 3.36 11.12
N SER A 21 4.21 4.20 10.65
CA SER A 21 3.91 5.57 10.23
C SER A 21 2.93 5.59 9.05
N VAL A 22 3.14 4.76 8.05
CA VAL A 22 2.26 4.67 6.89
C VAL A 22 0.89 4.09 7.27
N LEU A 23 0.86 3.08 8.14
CA LEU A 23 -0.39 2.46 8.59
C LEU A 23 -1.32 3.45 9.29
N GLN A 24 -0.79 4.48 9.93
CA GLN A 24 -1.60 5.53 10.55
C GLN A 24 -2.39 6.36 9.52
N THR A 25 -1.95 6.37 8.28
CA THR A 25 -2.63 7.07 7.18
C THR A 25 -3.65 6.19 6.45
N LEU A 26 -3.73 4.92 6.81
CA LEU A 26 -4.58 3.91 6.16
C LEU A 26 -5.77 3.52 7.04
N PRO A 27 -6.80 2.90 6.45
CA PRO A 27 -7.93 2.39 7.22
C PRO A 27 -7.49 1.40 8.30
N ASP A 28 -8.23 1.33 9.40
CA ASP A 28 -7.88 0.48 10.54
C ASP A 28 -7.82 -1.00 10.20
N PHE A 29 -8.63 -1.48 9.26
CA PHE A 29 -8.60 -2.89 8.87
C PHE A 29 -7.25 -3.31 8.25
N THR A 30 -6.47 -2.37 7.70
CA THR A 30 -5.14 -2.68 7.15
C THR A 30 -4.16 -3.10 8.23
N LYS A 31 -4.32 -2.61 9.45
CA LYS A 31 -3.49 -3.03 10.60
C LYS A 31 -3.67 -4.51 10.88
N ASP A 32 -4.90 -5.00 10.81
CA ASP A 32 -5.22 -6.40 11.02
C ASP A 32 -4.59 -7.28 9.93
N PHE A 33 -4.65 -6.85 8.70
CA PHE A 33 -4.01 -7.53 7.57
C PHE A 33 -2.49 -7.66 7.80
N PHE A 34 -1.81 -6.57 8.20
CA PHE A 34 -0.37 -6.59 8.42
C PHE A 34 0.04 -7.41 9.63
N ARG A 35 -0.79 -7.48 10.68
CA ARG A 35 -0.57 -8.40 11.79
C ARG A 35 -0.63 -9.86 11.33
N ALA A 36 -1.58 -10.16 10.47
CA ALA A 36 -1.77 -11.53 9.96
C ALA A 36 -0.59 -12.02 9.14
N ILE A 37 0.04 -11.16 8.35
CA ILE A 37 1.16 -11.55 7.49
C ILE A 37 2.53 -11.40 8.17
N GLU A 38 2.61 -10.77 9.33
CA GLU A 38 3.87 -10.50 10.02
C GLU A 38 4.74 -11.74 10.22
N PRO A 39 4.21 -12.88 10.71
CA PRO A 39 5.03 -14.07 10.96
C PRO A 39 5.69 -14.66 9.72
N ASN A 40 5.12 -14.41 8.54
CA ASN A 40 5.55 -15.04 7.28
C ASN A 40 6.27 -14.08 6.33
N THR A 41 6.51 -12.84 6.77
CA THR A 41 7.10 -11.82 5.91
C THR A 41 8.19 -11.03 6.64
N SER A 42 9.16 -10.52 5.89
CA SER A 42 10.15 -9.58 6.44
C SER A 42 9.55 -8.18 6.57
N ALA A 43 10.18 -7.33 7.39
CA ALA A 43 9.81 -5.93 7.50
C ALA A 43 9.93 -5.21 6.15
N LYS A 44 10.94 -5.52 5.36
CA LYS A 44 11.14 -4.96 4.02
C LYS A 44 9.98 -5.32 3.08
N THR A 45 9.53 -6.55 3.11
CA THR A 45 8.38 -7.00 2.32
C THR A 45 7.11 -6.27 2.73
N ARG A 46 6.87 -6.15 4.03
CA ARG A 46 5.70 -5.45 4.55
C ARG A 46 5.69 -3.98 4.17
N ILE A 47 6.83 -3.29 4.22
CA ILE A 47 6.89 -1.88 3.81
C ILE A 47 6.59 -1.71 2.32
N SER A 48 7.03 -2.63 1.48
CA SER A 48 6.67 -2.63 0.05
C SER A 48 5.17 -2.80 -0.14
N TYR A 49 4.57 -3.74 0.57
CA TYR A 49 3.12 -3.99 0.50
C TYR A 49 2.30 -2.78 0.97
N VAL A 50 2.72 -2.13 2.04
CA VAL A 50 1.95 -0.99 2.56
C VAL A 50 1.96 0.20 1.58
N TYR A 51 3.05 0.44 0.90
CA TYR A 51 3.10 1.47 -0.14
C TYR A 51 2.24 1.11 -1.35
N ASP A 52 2.25 -0.16 -1.75
CA ASP A 52 1.43 -0.63 -2.87
C ASP A 52 -0.08 -0.53 -2.54
N ILE A 53 -0.48 -0.87 -1.33
CA ILE A 53 -1.86 -0.75 -0.85
C ILE A 53 -2.27 0.72 -0.78
N ARG A 54 -1.42 1.59 -0.25
CA ARG A 54 -1.70 3.02 -0.19
C ARG A 54 -1.90 3.61 -1.58
N LEU A 55 -1.06 3.23 -2.53
CA LEU A 55 -1.18 3.69 -3.92
C LEU A 55 -2.54 3.31 -4.51
N PHE A 56 -2.99 2.08 -4.27
CA PHE A 56 -4.29 1.63 -4.73
C PHE A 56 -5.43 2.44 -4.12
N PHE A 57 -5.40 2.68 -2.83
CA PHE A 57 -6.43 3.48 -2.15
C PHE A 57 -6.43 4.93 -2.63
N GLN A 58 -5.26 5.52 -2.86
CA GLN A 58 -5.14 6.87 -3.41
C GLN A 58 -5.73 6.92 -4.83
N PHE A 59 -5.48 5.91 -5.64
CA PHE A 59 -6.06 5.80 -6.98
C PHE A 59 -7.59 5.75 -6.90
N LEU A 60 -8.14 4.92 -6.03
CA LEU A 60 -9.59 4.81 -5.86
C LEU A 60 -10.20 6.15 -5.43
N GLN A 61 -9.59 6.85 -4.49
CA GLN A 61 -10.11 8.13 -4.02
C GLN A 61 -10.15 9.18 -5.12
N ILE A 62 -9.16 9.19 -5.99
CA ILE A 62 -9.07 10.19 -7.07
C ILE A 62 -9.97 9.82 -8.26
N ASN A 63 -10.04 8.56 -8.62
CA ASN A 63 -10.59 8.12 -9.90
C ASN A 63 -11.93 7.40 -9.81
N ASN A 64 -12.30 6.88 -8.64
CA ASN A 64 -13.56 6.15 -8.47
C ASN A 64 -14.61 7.06 -7.82
N PRO A 65 -15.79 7.25 -8.45
CA PRO A 65 -16.80 8.19 -7.95
C PRO A 65 -17.30 7.87 -6.53
N VAL A 66 -17.37 6.61 -6.15
CA VAL A 66 -17.81 6.20 -4.81
C VAL A 66 -16.77 6.56 -3.77
N PHE A 67 -15.51 6.29 -4.04
CA PHE A 67 -14.40 6.58 -3.12
C PHE A 67 -14.04 8.06 -3.08
N ALA A 68 -14.28 8.78 -4.17
CA ALA A 68 -14.04 10.23 -4.25
C ALA A 68 -14.90 11.04 -3.26
N LYS A 69 -16.00 10.48 -2.78
CA LYS A 69 -16.87 11.11 -1.78
C LYS A 69 -16.30 11.06 -0.38
N LYS A 70 -15.29 10.24 -0.14
CA LYS A 70 -14.68 10.13 1.19
C LYS A 70 -13.66 11.24 1.39
N ASP A 71 -13.58 11.77 2.61
CA ASP A 71 -12.65 12.85 2.95
C ASP A 71 -11.20 12.41 2.93
N SER A 72 -10.94 11.14 3.22
CA SER A 72 -9.60 10.57 3.32
C SER A 72 -9.62 9.09 2.95
N ILE A 73 -8.49 8.57 2.48
CA ILE A 73 -8.32 7.12 2.26
C ILE A 73 -8.51 6.34 3.57
N LYS A 74 -8.25 6.96 4.70
CA LYS A 74 -8.47 6.35 6.02
C LYS A 74 -9.94 6.00 6.28
N ASP A 75 -10.86 6.64 5.61
CA ASP A 75 -12.30 6.42 5.73
C ASP A 75 -12.81 5.27 4.87
N ILE A 76 -11.97 4.67 4.04
CA ILE A 76 -12.32 3.51 3.25
C ILE A 76 -12.57 2.33 4.18
N ARG A 77 -13.71 1.63 3.96
CA ARG A 77 -14.08 0.46 4.74
C ARG A 77 -13.95 -0.80 3.90
N LEU A 78 -13.82 -1.93 4.57
CA LEU A 78 -13.75 -3.22 3.90
C LEU A 78 -14.98 -3.45 3.00
N GLU A 79 -16.16 -3.03 3.46
CA GLU A 79 -17.41 -3.12 2.72
C GLU A 79 -17.36 -2.32 1.41
N ASP A 80 -16.66 -1.19 1.42
CA ASP A 80 -16.48 -0.39 0.19
C ASP A 80 -15.67 -1.16 -0.85
N LEU A 81 -14.64 -1.88 -0.42
CA LEU A 81 -13.81 -2.69 -1.31
C LEU A 81 -14.57 -3.86 -1.91
N GLU A 82 -15.55 -4.40 -1.19
CA GLU A 82 -16.40 -5.48 -1.67
C GLU A 82 -17.30 -5.03 -2.84
N GLN A 83 -17.52 -3.74 -2.99
CA GLN A 83 -18.31 -3.17 -4.09
C GLN A 83 -17.52 -2.98 -5.38
N LEU A 84 -16.21 -3.20 -5.36
CA LEU A 84 -15.37 -3.04 -6.54
C LEU A 84 -15.71 -4.06 -7.61
N GLN A 85 -15.76 -3.61 -8.86
CA GLN A 85 -16.02 -4.43 -10.03
C GLN A 85 -14.73 -4.76 -10.76
N PRO A 86 -14.69 -5.80 -11.60
CA PRO A 86 -13.50 -6.10 -12.39
C PRO A 86 -12.97 -4.93 -13.22
N VAL A 87 -13.86 -4.08 -13.74
CA VAL A 87 -13.45 -2.89 -14.50
C VAL A 87 -12.64 -1.92 -13.65
N ASP A 88 -12.94 -1.80 -12.35
CA ASP A 88 -12.21 -0.92 -11.45
C ASP A 88 -10.75 -1.37 -11.30
N ILE A 89 -10.54 -2.67 -11.26
CA ILE A 89 -9.19 -3.25 -11.20
C ILE A 89 -8.47 -3.06 -12.54
N GLU A 90 -9.16 -3.25 -13.65
CA GLU A 90 -8.60 -3.03 -14.99
C GLU A 90 -8.13 -1.58 -15.18
N GLU A 91 -8.92 -0.62 -14.71
CA GLU A 91 -8.55 0.79 -14.74
C GLU A 91 -7.30 1.07 -13.90
N TYR A 92 -7.19 0.43 -12.73
CA TYR A 92 -6.00 0.55 -11.91
C TYR A 92 -4.76 -0.04 -12.60
N LEU A 93 -4.90 -1.18 -13.28
CA LEU A 93 -3.80 -1.78 -14.02
C LEU A 93 -3.31 -0.88 -15.14
N GLU A 94 -4.21 -0.24 -15.86
CA GLU A 94 -3.84 0.74 -16.88
C GLU A 94 -3.13 1.95 -16.28
N TYR A 95 -3.62 2.44 -15.14
CA TYR A 95 -3.00 3.53 -14.41
C TYR A 95 -1.56 3.21 -14.01
N LEU A 96 -1.29 1.98 -13.54
CA LEU A 96 0.04 1.56 -13.10
C LEU A 96 1.08 1.55 -14.22
N LYS A 97 0.66 1.42 -15.47
CA LYS A 97 1.60 1.44 -16.60
C LYS A 97 2.31 2.78 -16.73
N TYR A 98 1.60 3.86 -16.40
CA TYR A 98 2.14 5.21 -16.47
C TYR A 98 1.30 6.13 -15.57
N TYR A 99 1.91 6.70 -14.54
CA TYR A 99 1.20 7.62 -13.67
C TYR A 99 2.12 8.67 -13.06
N LYS A 100 1.52 9.76 -12.60
CA LYS A 100 2.19 10.86 -11.92
C LYS A 100 1.77 10.82 -10.45
N ASP A 101 2.75 10.77 -9.54
CA ASP A 101 2.45 10.77 -8.10
C ASP A 101 2.12 12.18 -7.58
N ALA A 102 1.83 12.27 -6.27
CA ALA A 102 1.48 13.53 -5.61
C ALA A 102 2.60 14.58 -5.69
N ASP A 103 3.86 14.15 -5.81
CA ASP A 103 5.02 15.02 -5.92
C ASP A 103 5.34 15.41 -7.37
N GLY A 104 4.52 14.95 -8.31
CA GLY A 104 4.70 15.23 -9.72
C GLY A 104 5.70 14.33 -10.43
N VAL A 105 6.21 13.30 -9.75
CA VAL A 105 7.14 12.33 -10.34
C VAL A 105 6.37 11.32 -11.19
N ILE A 106 6.86 11.12 -12.41
CA ILE A 106 6.28 10.16 -13.36
C ILE A 106 6.83 8.77 -13.07
N HIS A 107 5.93 7.81 -12.91
CA HIS A 107 6.25 6.41 -12.73
C HIS A 107 5.80 5.59 -13.92
N THR A 108 6.65 4.67 -14.34
CA THR A 108 6.29 3.67 -15.34
C THR A 108 6.55 2.29 -14.75
N ASN A 109 5.61 1.37 -14.97
CA ASN A 109 5.75 0.00 -14.47
C ASN A 109 5.72 -0.96 -15.64
N LYS A 110 6.73 -1.82 -15.71
CA LYS A 110 6.72 -2.97 -16.59
C LYS A 110 5.84 -4.06 -15.99
N GLU A 111 5.48 -5.03 -16.78
CA GLU A 111 4.59 -6.14 -16.38
C GLU A 111 4.97 -6.76 -15.04
N ARG A 112 6.25 -6.98 -14.77
CA ARG A 112 6.75 -7.56 -13.52
C ARG A 112 6.41 -6.69 -12.31
N GLY A 113 6.55 -5.37 -12.42
CA GLY A 113 6.22 -4.44 -11.35
C GLY A 113 4.72 -4.38 -11.07
N ILE A 114 3.90 -4.49 -12.12
CA ILE A 114 2.44 -4.53 -11.99
C ILE A 114 2.01 -5.80 -11.27
N HIS A 115 2.56 -6.96 -11.63
CA HIS A 115 2.27 -8.23 -10.96
C HIS A 115 2.63 -8.17 -9.47
N ARG A 116 3.76 -7.58 -9.13
CA ARG A 116 4.16 -7.40 -7.73
C ARG A 116 3.16 -6.57 -6.95
N LYS A 117 2.67 -5.47 -7.52
CA LYS A 117 1.69 -4.61 -6.89
C LYS A 117 0.34 -5.30 -6.71
N LEU A 118 -0.06 -6.13 -7.67
CA LEU A 118 -1.28 -6.92 -7.56
C LEU A 118 -1.20 -7.94 -6.43
N ALA A 119 -0.04 -8.54 -6.21
CA ALA A 119 0.14 -9.52 -5.15
C ALA A 119 -0.10 -8.94 -3.74
N ALA A 120 0.04 -7.62 -3.57
CA ALA A 120 -0.22 -6.93 -2.32
C ALA A 120 -1.72 -6.73 -2.05
N LEU A 121 -2.53 -6.82 -3.07
CA LEU A 121 -3.98 -6.61 -2.97
C LEU A 121 -4.69 -7.95 -2.77
#